data_e9fa1ec86e5cc1b51a92baeec47286ab
#
_entry.id   e9fa1ec86e5cc1b51a92baeec47286ab
#
_cell.length_a   1.000
_cell.length_b   1.000
_cell.length_c   1.000
_cell.angle_alpha   90.00
_cell.angle_beta   90.00
_cell.angle_gamma   90.00
#
_symmetry.space_group_name_H-M   'P 1'
#
loop_
_entity.id
_entity.type
_entity.pdbx_description
1 polymer ?
#
loop_
_entity_poly.entity_id
_entity_poly.type
_entity_poly.pdbx_seq_one_letter_code
_entity_poly.pdbx_strand_id
1 'polypeptide(L)'
;MNLIIRKMELKDLEPLHRLLSDPEVMRYIEPPYTREQTADFLNRCGLTDPPLVYAVDADGQFIGYVIYHDYDEKSMEIGWLLFPEHWGKGYASRLTDQLLSRAMHDSKDAVIECDPEQTVTKSIARSHGFLYEGNRDGLDVFRYSL
;
A
#
# COMPACT_ATOMS: atom_id res chain seq x y z
N MET A 1 14.15 -9.77 -9.69
CA MET A 1 13.99 -8.32 -9.74
C MET A 1 14.11 -7.71 -8.37
N ASN A 2 14.75 -6.56 -8.30
CA ASN A 2 15.02 -5.89 -7.02
C ASN A 2 13.90 -4.90 -6.69
N LEU A 3 13.16 -5.14 -5.61
CA LEU A 3 12.12 -4.24 -5.12
C LEU A 3 12.67 -3.42 -3.97
N ILE A 4 12.65 -2.10 -4.12
CA ILE A 4 13.13 -1.16 -3.12
C ILE A 4 11.97 -0.30 -2.64
N ILE A 5 11.75 -0.28 -1.34
CA ILE A 5 10.82 0.64 -0.68
C ILE A 5 11.63 1.84 -0.21
N ARG A 6 11.27 3.04 -0.63
CA ARG A 6 11.97 4.27 -0.30
C ARG A 6 11.02 5.42 -0.01
N LYS A 7 11.53 6.47 0.61
CA LYS A 7 10.73 7.70 0.79
C LYS A 7 10.44 8.34 -0.57
N MET A 8 9.26 8.94 -0.69
CA MET A 8 8.90 9.70 -1.88
C MET A 8 9.66 11.02 -1.95
N GLU A 9 9.82 11.52 -3.17
CA GLU A 9 10.46 12.80 -3.48
C GLU A 9 9.54 13.59 -4.40
N LEU A 10 9.82 14.88 -4.58
CA LEU A 10 9.03 15.72 -5.47
C LEU A 10 8.99 15.20 -6.91
N LYS A 11 10.08 14.57 -7.37
CA LYS A 11 10.14 13.97 -8.71
C LYS A 11 9.12 12.85 -8.92
N ASP A 12 8.58 12.29 -7.83
CA ASP A 12 7.62 11.19 -7.91
C ASP A 12 6.21 11.67 -8.27
N LEU A 13 5.97 12.98 -8.33
CA LEU A 13 4.65 13.52 -8.63
C LEU A 13 4.08 12.99 -9.95
N GLU A 14 4.87 12.96 -11.00
CA GLU A 14 4.40 12.52 -12.32
C GLU A 14 4.01 11.03 -12.35
N PRO A 15 4.86 10.10 -11.93
CA PRO A 15 4.44 8.70 -11.89
C PRO A 15 3.31 8.45 -10.88
N LEU A 16 3.30 9.17 -9.76
CA LEU A 16 2.22 9.05 -8.78
C LEU A 16 0.89 9.50 -9.37
N HIS A 17 0.87 10.59 -10.13
CA HIS A 17 -0.34 11.05 -10.80
C HIS A 17 -0.83 10.02 -11.83
N ARG A 18 0.06 9.42 -12.60
CA ARG A 18 -0.34 8.36 -13.53
C ARG A 18 -0.97 7.18 -12.79
N LEU A 19 -0.46 6.84 -11.62
CA LEU A 19 -1.01 5.77 -10.79
C LEU A 19 -2.40 6.14 -10.25
N LEU A 20 -2.53 7.29 -9.62
CA LEU A 20 -3.77 7.70 -8.94
C LEU A 20 -4.85 8.22 -9.88
N SER A 21 -4.52 8.50 -11.13
CA SER A 21 -5.49 8.88 -12.15
C SER A 21 -5.97 7.69 -12.99
N ASP A 22 -5.42 6.50 -12.78
CA ASP A 22 -5.80 5.30 -13.51
C ASP A 22 -7.08 4.71 -12.91
N PRO A 23 -8.21 4.67 -13.67
CA PRO A 23 -9.48 4.15 -13.15
C PRO A 23 -9.39 2.69 -12.71
N GLU A 24 -8.56 1.89 -13.37
CA GLU A 24 -8.41 0.47 -13.03
C GLU A 24 -7.70 0.32 -11.68
N VAL A 25 -6.66 1.10 -11.42
CA VAL A 25 -5.95 1.12 -10.14
C VAL A 25 -6.88 1.57 -9.02
N MET A 26 -7.67 2.61 -9.28
CA MET A 26 -8.49 3.26 -8.25
C MET A 26 -9.88 2.65 -8.08
N ARG A 27 -10.19 1.60 -8.81
CA ARG A 27 -11.54 0.99 -8.87
C ARG A 27 -12.21 0.78 -7.51
N TYR A 28 -11.46 0.35 -6.51
CA TYR A 28 -11.99 0.04 -5.17
C TYR A 28 -11.58 1.06 -4.11
N ILE A 29 -11.00 2.17 -4.51
CA ILE A 29 -10.38 3.12 -3.58
C ILE A 29 -11.14 4.44 -3.57
N GLU A 30 -11.00 5.23 -4.64
CA GLU A 30 -11.64 6.52 -4.81
C GLU A 30 -11.72 6.84 -6.30
N PRO A 31 -12.54 7.82 -6.70
CA PRO A 31 -12.48 8.30 -8.09
C PRO A 31 -11.06 8.72 -8.48
N PRO A 32 -10.67 8.55 -9.74
CA PRO A 32 -9.34 8.94 -10.19
C PRO A 32 -8.99 10.38 -9.79
N TYR A 33 -7.74 10.56 -9.35
CA TYR A 33 -7.25 11.84 -8.86
C TYR A 33 -6.86 12.78 -10.00
N THR A 34 -7.14 14.07 -9.80
CA THR A 34 -6.53 15.13 -10.62
C THR A 34 -5.07 15.29 -10.22
N ARG A 35 -4.32 16.06 -11.03
CA ARG A 35 -2.93 16.38 -10.69
C ARG A 35 -2.84 17.16 -9.38
N GLU A 36 -3.77 18.09 -9.14
CA GLU A 36 -3.81 18.86 -7.90
C GLU A 36 -4.06 17.96 -6.68
N GLN A 37 -5.01 17.04 -6.80
CA GLN A 37 -5.28 16.07 -5.73
C GLN A 37 -4.06 15.19 -5.46
N THR A 38 -3.35 14.79 -6.51
CA THR A 38 -2.13 14.00 -6.39
C THR A 38 -1.03 14.78 -5.68
N ALA A 39 -0.84 16.05 -6.04
CA ALA A 39 0.15 16.90 -5.37
C ALA A 39 -0.16 17.04 -3.88
N ASP A 40 -1.42 17.22 -3.54
CA ASP A 40 -1.87 17.29 -2.15
C ASP A 40 -1.60 15.98 -1.42
N PHE A 41 -1.92 14.85 -2.05
CA PHE A 41 -1.64 13.52 -1.49
C PHE A 41 -0.13 13.32 -1.25
N LEU A 42 0.70 13.69 -2.22
CA LEU A 42 2.15 13.57 -2.08
C LEU A 42 2.65 14.38 -0.88
N ASN A 43 2.18 15.62 -0.74
CA ASN A 43 2.59 16.48 0.37
C ASN A 43 2.15 15.95 1.73
N ARG A 44 0.90 15.50 1.84
CA ARG A 44 0.33 15.08 3.12
C ARG A 44 0.70 13.67 3.52
N CYS A 45 0.95 12.78 2.56
CA CYS A 45 1.16 11.36 2.84
C CYS A 45 2.56 10.87 2.52
N GLY A 46 3.21 11.42 1.51
CA GLY A 46 4.52 10.95 1.07
C GLY A 46 5.69 11.76 1.62
N LEU A 47 5.54 13.08 1.71
CA LEU A 47 6.62 13.98 2.11
C LEU A 47 6.62 14.36 3.59
N THR A 48 5.67 13.84 4.35
CA THR A 48 5.61 14.03 5.80
C THR A 48 6.67 13.19 6.51
N ASP A 49 6.92 13.47 7.78
CA ASP A 49 7.86 12.72 8.61
C ASP A 49 7.19 12.30 9.92
N PRO A 50 6.93 10.98 10.15
CA PRO A 50 7.18 9.89 9.20
C PRO A 50 6.18 9.89 8.04
N PRO A 51 6.54 9.36 6.88
CA PRO A 51 5.59 9.23 5.78
C PRO A 51 4.49 8.21 6.11
N LEU A 52 3.33 8.37 5.45
CA LEU A 52 2.25 7.38 5.52
C LEU A 52 2.35 6.37 4.37
N VAL A 53 2.92 6.80 3.25
CA VAL A 53 3.16 5.96 2.07
C VAL A 53 4.60 6.12 1.61
N TYR A 54 5.12 5.07 0.98
CA TYR A 54 6.50 5.01 0.48
C TYR A 54 6.50 4.57 -0.97
N ALA A 55 7.38 5.13 -1.77
CA ALA A 55 7.54 4.71 -3.16
C ALA A 55 8.14 3.31 -3.24
N VAL A 56 7.76 2.58 -4.29
CA VAL A 56 8.37 1.30 -4.64
C VAL A 56 9.02 1.41 -5.99
N ASP A 57 10.31 1.08 -6.03
CA ASP A 57 11.04 0.96 -7.28
C ASP A 57 11.31 -0.51 -7.57
N ALA A 58 11.16 -0.91 -8.84
CA ALA A 58 11.62 -2.19 -9.34
C ALA A 58 12.72 -1.92 -10.36
N ASP A 59 13.92 -2.39 -10.06
CA ASP A 59 15.11 -2.14 -10.90
C ASP A 59 15.29 -0.65 -11.22
N GLY A 60 15.09 0.20 -10.21
CA GLY A 60 15.28 1.65 -10.33
C GLY A 60 14.11 2.41 -10.93
N GLN A 61 13.01 1.75 -11.25
CA GLN A 61 11.84 2.38 -11.87
C GLN A 61 10.65 2.38 -10.90
N PHE A 62 9.99 3.53 -10.75
CA PHE A 62 8.80 3.66 -9.90
C PHE A 62 7.68 2.76 -10.43
N ILE A 63 7.16 1.86 -9.60
CA ILE A 63 6.09 0.93 -9.98
C ILE A 63 4.81 1.10 -9.14
N GLY A 64 4.84 1.91 -8.11
CA GLY A 64 3.71 2.15 -7.24
C GLY A 64 4.15 2.59 -5.86
N TYR A 65 3.30 2.38 -4.85
CA TYR A 65 3.66 2.71 -3.48
C TYR A 65 3.16 1.64 -2.51
N VAL A 66 3.69 1.69 -1.30
CA VAL A 66 3.19 0.90 -0.17
C VAL A 66 2.68 1.82 0.90
N ILE A 67 1.75 1.30 1.70
CA ILE A 67 1.19 1.96 2.87
C ILE A 67 1.89 1.39 4.10
N TYR A 68 2.39 2.27 4.97
CA TYR A 68 2.96 1.85 6.24
C TYR A 68 2.83 3.01 7.23
N HIS A 69 1.82 2.95 8.09
CA HIS A 69 1.58 3.98 9.11
C HIS A 69 0.83 3.40 10.29
N ASP A 70 0.79 4.13 11.40
CA ASP A 70 0.06 3.72 12.58
C ASP A 70 -1.42 3.49 12.24
N TYR A 71 -1.94 2.32 12.64
CA TYR A 71 -3.35 2.00 12.56
C TYR A 71 -4.02 2.22 13.91
N ASP A 72 -3.42 1.66 14.96
CA ASP A 72 -3.77 1.90 16.36
C ASP A 72 -2.49 1.79 17.18
N GLU A 73 -2.60 1.79 18.52
CA GLU A 73 -1.42 1.76 19.40
C GLU A 73 -0.54 0.52 19.21
N LYS A 74 -1.11 -0.59 18.74
CA LYS A 74 -0.44 -1.88 18.64
C LYS A 74 -0.12 -2.30 17.21
N SER A 75 -0.65 -1.60 16.22
CA SER A 75 -0.59 -2.10 14.85
C SER A 75 -0.30 -1.02 13.83
N MET A 76 0.31 -1.48 12.73
CA MET A 76 0.57 -0.68 11.53
C MET A 76 -0.38 -1.12 10.44
N GLU A 77 -0.97 -0.16 9.73
CA GLU A 77 -1.68 -0.49 8.50
C GLU A 77 -0.66 -0.69 7.39
N ILE A 78 -0.79 -1.78 6.65
CA ILE A 78 0.06 -2.07 5.50
C ILE A 78 -0.81 -2.27 4.26
N GLY A 79 -0.23 -2.00 3.12
CA GLY A 79 -0.90 -2.17 1.84
C GLY A 79 0.00 -1.76 0.69
N TRP A 80 -0.52 -1.86 -0.52
CA TRP A 80 0.22 -1.54 -1.73
C TRP A 80 -0.73 -1.07 -2.82
N LEU A 81 -0.17 -0.30 -3.75
CA LEU A 81 -0.88 0.12 -4.95
C LEU A 81 0.15 0.15 -6.10
N LEU A 82 -0.07 -0.67 -7.12
CA LEU A 82 0.88 -0.87 -8.21
C LEU A 82 0.21 -0.58 -9.54
N PHE A 83 1.00 -0.15 -10.53
CA PHE A 83 0.52 -0.06 -11.91
C PHE A 83 0.04 -1.43 -12.39
N PRO A 84 -1.05 -1.49 -13.19
CA PRO A 84 -1.60 -2.77 -13.66
C PRO A 84 -0.59 -3.65 -14.39
N GLU A 85 0.36 -3.07 -15.11
CA GLU A 85 1.41 -3.81 -15.82
C GLU A 85 2.32 -4.63 -14.90
N HIS A 86 2.29 -4.34 -13.60
CA HIS A 86 3.08 -5.06 -12.58
C HIS A 86 2.23 -6.04 -11.76
N TRP A 87 0.95 -6.16 -12.06
CA TRP A 87 0.08 -7.14 -11.40
C TRP A 87 0.40 -8.56 -11.90
N GLY A 88 0.11 -9.55 -11.05
CA GLY A 88 0.28 -10.95 -11.43
C GLY A 88 1.73 -11.43 -11.50
N LYS A 89 2.68 -10.64 -10.97
CA LYS A 89 4.10 -10.98 -10.98
C LYS A 89 4.67 -11.33 -9.60
N GLY A 90 3.80 -11.40 -8.59
CA GLY A 90 4.20 -11.71 -7.22
C GLY A 90 4.77 -10.53 -6.43
N TYR A 91 4.74 -9.31 -6.97
CA TYR A 91 5.30 -8.15 -6.29
C TYR A 91 4.53 -7.80 -5.02
N ALA A 92 3.20 -7.85 -5.05
CA ALA A 92 2.38 -7.56 -3.87
C ALA A 92 2.71 -8.52 -2.72
N SER A 93 2.90 -9.80 -3.03
CA SER A 93 3.29 -10.79 -2.04
C SER A 93 4.66 -10.49 -1.44
N ARG A 94 5.64 -10.14 -2.27
CA ARG A 94 6.99 -9.79 -1.82
C ARG A 94 6.98 -8.51 -0.97
N LEU A 95 6.17 -7.52 -1.36
CA LEU A 95 6.02 -6.29 -0.60
C LEU A 95 5.36 -6.56 0.76
N THR A 96 4.38 -7.46 0.79
CA THR A 96 3.74 -7.88 2.05
C THR A 96 4.77 -8.49 2.99
N ASP A 97 5.66 -9.36 2.49
CA ASP A 97 6.75 -9.92 3.29
C ASP A 97 7.66 -8.82 3.87
N GLN A 98 8.04 -7.84 3.05
CA GLN A 98 8.90 -6.76 3.50
C GLN A 98 8.21 -5.88 4.56
N LEU A 99 6.92 -5.58 4.36
CA LEU A 99 6.15 -4.77 5.31
C LEU A 99 5.91 -5.51 6.62
N LEU A 100 5.66 -6.82 6.57
CA LEU A 100 5.56 -7.64 7.77
C LEU A 100 6.86 -7.66 8.56
N SER A 101 7.98 -7.82 7.89
CA SER A 101 9.29 -7.76 8.53
C SER A 101 9.50 -6.43 9.24
N ARG A 102 9.09 -5.33 8.61
CA ARG A 102 9.20 -4.00 9.20
C ARG A 102 8.31 -3.86 10.43
N ALA A 103 7.06 -4.33 10.34
CA ALA A 103 6.13 -4.28 11.46
C ALA A 103 6.66 -5.08 12.65
N MET A 104 7.22 -6.27 12.40
CA MET A 104 7.83 -7.09 13.44
C MET A 104 9.05 -6.40 14.06
N HIS A 105 9.87 -5.75 13.23
CA HIS A 105 10.99 -4.96 13.73
C HIS A 105 10.53 -3.82 14.65
N ASP A 106 9.39 -3.21 14.31
CA ASP A 106 8.80 -2.12 15.09
C ASP A 106 7.93 -2.62 16.25
N SER A 107 7.88 -3.94 16.48
CA SER A 107 7.08 -4.60 17.53
C SER A 107 5.59 -4.28 17.42
N LYS A 108 5.06 -4.33 16.21
CA LYS A 108 3.67 -4.03 15.87
C LYS A 108 3.00 -5.18 15.14
N ASP A 109 1.69 -5.33 15.38
CA ASP A 109 0.83 -6.12 14.51
C ASP A 109 0.74 -5.44 13.15
N ALA A 110 0.30 -6.16 12.14
CA ALA A 110 0.04 -5.61 10.81
C ALA A 110 -1.44 -5.77 10.46
N VAL A 111 -2.02 -4.73 9.86
CA VAL A 111 -3.43 -4.72 9.45
C VAL A 111 -3.53 -4.38 7.97
N ILE A 112 -4.35 -5.13 7.26
CA ILE A 112 -4.73 -4.84 5.87
C ILE A 112 -6.22 -4.56 5.85
N GLU A 113 -6.62 -3.41 5.28
CA GLU A 113 -8.01 -3.09 5.00
C GLU A 113 -8.23 -3.09 3.49
N CYS A 114 -9.32 -3.67 3.04
CA CYS A 114 -9.63 -3.69 1.62
C CYS A 114 -11.14 -3.77 1.36
N ASP A 115 -11.55 -3.34 0.16
CA ASP A 115 -12.92 -3.53 -0.30
C ASP A 115 -13.21 -5.03 -0.37
N PRO A 116 -14.42 -5.47 0.02
CA PRO A 116 -14.78 -6.91 -0.03
C PRO A 116 -14.60 -7.55 -1.40
N GLU A 117 -14.65 -6.78 -2.48
CA GLU A 117 -14.48 -7.30 -3.84
C GLU A 117 -13.00 -7.43 -4.25
N GLN A 118 -12.07 -6.94 -3.44
CA GLN A 118 -10.64 -7.09 -3.71
C GLN A 118 -10.15 -8.51 -3.36
N THR A 119 -10.57 -9.48 -4.16
CA THR A 119 -10.30 -10.89 -3.89
C THR A 119 -8.82 -11.23 -3.90
N VAL A 120 -8.04 -10.58 -4.76
CA VAL A 120 -6.58 -10.80 -4.83
C VAL A 120 -5.90 -10.34 -3.53
N THR A 121 -6.25 -9.15 -3.05
CA THR A 121 -5.72 -8.63 -1.78
C THR A 121 -6.07 -9.55 -0.61
N LYS A 122 -7.32 -10.03 -0.57
CA LYS A 122 -7.77 -10.96 0.48
C LYS A 122 -7.00 -12.28 0.43
N SER A 123 -6.74 -12.79 -0.76
CA SER A 123 -5.98 -14.02 -0.95
C SER A 123 -4.53 -13.84 -0.46
N ILE A 124 -3.91 -12.71 -0.77
CA ILE A 124 -2.53 -12.42 -0.32
C ILE A 124 -2.50 -12.31 1.21
N ALA A 125 -3.45 -11.60 1.80
CA ALA A 125 -3.54 -11.47 3.26
C ALA A 125 -3.61 -12.86 3.92
N ARG A 126 -4.50 -13.72 3.44
CA ARG A 126 -4.65 -15.07 4.00
C ARG A 126 -3.40 -15.91 3.82
N SER A 127 -2.77 -15.86 2.64
CA SER A 127 -1.57 -16.65 2.37
C SER A 127 -0.38 -16.22 3.22
N HIS A 128 -0.39 -15.02 3.77
CA HIS A 128 0.63 -14.51 4.66
C HIS A 128 0.29 -14.67 6.15
N GLY A 129 -0.81 -15.37 6.45
CA GLY A 129 -1.18 -15.67 7.83
C GLY A 129 -2.05 -14.62 8.50
N PHE A 130 -2.57 -13.65 7.77
CA PHE A 130 -3.54 -12.69 8.32
C PHE A 130 -4.87 -13.38 8.57
N LEU A 131 -5.52 -13.02 9.67
CA LEU A 131 -6.84 -13.51 10.04
C LEU A 131 -7.89 -12.43 9.84
N TYR A 132 -9.05 -12.82 9.33
CA TYR A 132 -10.16 -11.91 9.12
C TYR A 132 -10.73 -11.45 10.46
N GLU A 133 -10.90 -10.14 10.63
CA GLU A 133 -11.43 -9.53 11.85
C GLU A 133 -12.82 -8.94 11.68
N GLY A 134 -13.42 -9.02 10.51
CA GLY A 134 -14.74 -8.47 10.26
C GLY A 134 -14.71 -7.30 9.29
N ASN A 135 -15.90 -6.77 9.01
CA ASN A 135 -16.07 -5.62 8.13
C ASN A 135 -16.34 -4.39 8.99
N ARG A 136 -15.58 -3.33 8.75
CA ARG A 136 -15.74 -2.04 9.44
C ARG A 136 -15.87 -0.93 8.42
N ASP A 137 -16.98 -0.23 8.46
CA ASP A 137 -17.26 0.91 7.57
C ASP A 137 -17.13 0.54 6.09
N GLY A 138 -17.56 -0.68 5.72
CA GLY A 138 -17.53 -1.15 4.35
C GLY A 138 -16.24 -1.82 3.91
N LEU A 139 -15.22 -1.87 4.77
CA LEU A 139 -13.94 -2.52 4.46
C LEU A 139 -13.76 -3.80 5.25
N ASP A 140 -13.25 -4.82 4.59
CA ASP A 140 -12.82 -6.05 5.25
C ASP A 140 -11.46 -5.80 5.91
N VAL A 141 -11.33 -6.25 7.16
CA VAL A 141 -10.13 -6.03 7.98
C VAL A 141 -9.45 -7.36 8.25
N PHE A 142 -8.16 -7.42 8.01
CA PHE A 142 -7.32 -8.60 8.27
C PHE A 142 -6.16 -8.19 9.16
N ARG A 143 -5.84 -9.03 10.14
CA ARG A 143 -4.75 -8.76 11.09
C ARG A 143 -3.76 -9.91 11.16
N TYR A 144 -2.49 -9.55 11.19
CA TYR A 144 -1.40 -10.45 11.55
C TYR A 144 -0.92 -10.05 12.95
N SER A 145 -1.09 -10.92 13.92
CA SER A 145 -0.68 -10.65 15.31
C SER A 145 0.76 -11.08 15.52
N LEU A 146 1.53 -10.18 16.08
CA LEU A 146 2.94 -10.41 16.40
C LEU A 146 3.11 -11.55 17.41
#